data_5b93d47507476b9e3b65d803a17f0f2f
#
_entry.id   5b93d47507476b9e3b65d803a17f0f2f
#
_cell.length_a   1.000
_cell.length_b   1.000
_cell.length_c   1.000
_cell.angle_alpha   90.00
_cell.angle_beta   90.00
_cell.angle_gamma   90.00
#
_symmetry.space_group_name_H-M   'P 1'
#
loop_
_entity.id
_entity.type
_entity.pdbx_description
1 polymer ?
#
loop_
_entity_poly.entity_id
_entity_poly.type
_entity_poly.pdbx_seq_one_letter_code
_entity_poly.pdbx_strand_id
1 'polypeptide(L)'
;MEHARERVAIIGSGLAGLVSANLLFHDVRQRYAVRVFESGKTLSLDAASISLPDAAAKDASTRVDLPMRAFAGGYYNNLKALYDYLRISYHSQPFLFEFAVSHDAKSEAITPGRRDRSYFTHASNLHQLAPRSSGVGIVVYLIQCLYLAFSYTWFTFCCVFIGPRQSETLQQYLDRTYCPRYFTTYYLLPLLSSVSTCPHDSLLVFPASDIIGYKRRTHGAPHYTVSDGVGGVQERLVKGIDVTLHATVTAVEPFEKGVRISWCGASDAETTTEYFDKVILAVAPDVVGRIFRPLQHHMQRIPTAVVESVVHTDWAVLHGSDLNKNDRKGAQLIHLNTSTVDTPVTESHHLQPCGVVVTTCPFTPLEQQHVTQRSKFTRVLRSPESQRIVNAIFDNGSNFSADDKSVPCWRNGEDNVWLVGGWCWDGMVLLEGCVISAMRVADALHVKVPWRHQ
;
A
#
# COMPACT_ATOMS: atom_id res chain seq x y z
N MET A 1 22.79 -20.62 -33.82
CA MET A 1 23.58 -19.91 -32.83
C MET A 1 22.63 -19.56 -31.68
N GLU A 2 22.85 -20.18 -30.52
CA GLU A 2 22.12 -19.77 -29.29
C GLU A 2 22.58 -18.34 -28.96
N HIS A 3 21.70 -17.37 -29.12
CA HIS A 3 22.01 -16.01 -28.66
C HIS A 3 22.16 -16.06 -27.14
N ALA A 4 23.27 -15.60 -26.62
CA ALA A 4 23.47 -15.44 -25.16
C ALA A 4 22.31 -14.61 -24.59
N ARG A 5 21.69 -15.09 -23.52
CA ARG A 5 20.60 -14.37 -22.85
C ARG A 5 21.11 -13.09 -22.22
N GLU A 6 20.37 -11.99 -22.35
CA GLU A 6 20.67 -10.75 -21.65
C GLU A 6 20.54 -10.94 -20.14
N ARG A 7 21.56 -10.54 -19.39
CA ARG A 7 21.56 -10.62 -17.92
C ARG A 7 20.79 -9.45 -17.33
N VAL A 8 19.77 -9.73 -16.54
CA VAL A 8 18.93 -8.70 -15.90
C VAL A 8 19.01 -8.85 -14.38
N ALA A 9 19.45 -7.78 -13.69
CA ALA A 9 19.40 -7.70 -12.25
C ALA A 9 18.13 -6.97 -11.82
N ILE A 10 17.41 -7.55 -10.85
CA ILE A 10 16.25 -6.92 -10.21
C ILE A 10 16.59 -6.66 -8.75
N ILE A 11 16.53 -5.40 -8.33
CA ILE A 11 16.92 -4.97 -7.00
C ILE A 11 15.67 -4.72 -6.17
N GLY A 12 15.42 -5.61 -5.21
CA GLY A 12 14.23 -5.64 -4.36
C GLY A 12 13.22 -6.71 -4.77
N SER A 13 12.73 -7.46 -3.79
CA SER A 13 11.81 -8.59 -3.93
C SER A 13 10.38 -8.31 -3.44
N GLY A 14 9.96 -7.04 -3.45
CA GLY A 14 8.56 -6.66 -3.29
C GLY A 14 7.71 -7.07 -4.50
N LEU A 15 6.40 -6.85 -4.44
CA LEU A 15 5.48 -7.27 -5.50
C LEU A 15 5.93 -6.79 -6.89
N ALA A 16 6.34 -5.53 -7.04
CA ALA A 16 6.75 -4.99 -8.34
C ALA A 16 8.00 -5.70 -8.88
N GLY A 17 9.00 -5.95 -8.03
CA GLY A 17 10.21 -6.68 -8.41
C GLY A 17 9.92 -8.11 -8.83
N LEU A 18 9.13 -8.83 -8.04
CA LEU A 18 8.79 -10.22 -8.34
C LEU A 18 7.91 -10.35 -9.60
N VAL A 19 6.96 -9.43 -9.83
CA VAL A 19 6.17 -9.41 -11.07
C VAL A 19 7.04 -9.13 -12.28
N SER A 20 7.99 -8.18 -12.18
CA SER A 20 8.95 -7.90 -13.26
C SER A 20 9.84 -9.11 -13.53
N ALA A 21 10.34 -9.76 -12.47
CA ALA A 21 11.15 -10.97 -12.58
C ALA A 21 10.40 -12.10 -13.29
N ASN A 22 9.15 -12.33 -12.88
CA ASN A 22 8.30 -13.36 -13.44
C ASN A 22 8.01 -13.12 -14.93
N LEU A 23 7.66 -11.89 -15.32
CA LEU A 23 7.42 -11.53 -16.73
C LEU A 23 8.64 -11.77 -17.61
N LEU A 24 9.83 -11.32 -17.19
CA LEU A 24 11.05 -11.49 -17.96
C LEU A 24 11.53 -12.94 -17.99
N PHE A 25 11.44 -13.66 -16.88
CA PHE A 25 11.82 -15.08 -16.81
C PHE A 25 10.97 -15.96 -17.72
N HIS A 26 9.67 -15.66 -17.83
CA HIS A 26 8.74 -16.39 -18.69
C HIS A 26 8.60 -15.78 -20.10
N ASP A 27 9.55 -14.93 -20.53
CA ASP A 27 9.56 -14.45 -21.91
C ASP A 27 9.56 -15.61 -22.89
N VAL A 28 8.57 -15.64 -23.80
CA VAL A 28 8.39 -16.71 -24.78
C VAL A 28 9.64 -16.94 -25.64
N ARG A 29 10.42 -15.86 -25.87
CA ARG A 29 11.66 -15.89 -26.64
C ARG A 29 12.88 -16.27 -25.79
N GLN A 30 12.71 -16.44 -24.47
CA GLN A 30 13.78 -16.76 -23.50
C GLN A 30 15.02 -15.85 -23.60
N ARG A 31 14.82 -14.56 -23.84
CA ARG A 31 15.91 -13.59 -24.08
C ARG A 31 16.66 -13.21 -22.80
N TYR A 32 16.08 -13.42 -21.62
CA TYR A 32 16.57 -12.89 -20.37
C TYR A 32 17.05 -13.97 -19.39
N ALA A 33 18.18 -13.72 -18.75
CA ALA A 33 18.66 -14.42 -17.55
C ALA A 33 18.46 -13.49 -16.37
N VAL A 34 17.43 -13.79 -15.53
CA VAL A 34 16.97 -12.92 -14.45
C VAL A 34 17.56 -13.34 -13.13
N ARG A 35 18.09 -12.37 -12.35
CA ARG A 35 18.53 -12.58 -10.97
C ARG A 35 17.96 -11.49 -10.07
N VAL A 36 17.36 -11.87 -8.95
CA VAL A 36 16.80 -10.96 -7.94
C VAL A 36 17.77 -10.79 -6.79
N PHE A 37 18.03 -9.54 -6.39
CA PHE A 37 18.83 -9.17 -5.23
C PHE A 37 17.91 -8.66 -4.13
N GLU A 38 18.00 -9.28 -2.94
CA GLU A 38 17.23 -8.91 -1.75
C GLU A 38 18.17 -8.73 -0.56
N SER A 39 18.05 -7.57 0.09
CA SER A 39 18.87 -7.24 1.28
C SER A 39 18.46 -8.04 2.52
N GLY A 40 17.22 -8.47 2.60
CA GLY A 40 16.68 -9.25 3.71
C GLY A 40 17.12 -10.72 3.72
N LYS A 41 16.88 -11.38 4.84
CA LYS A 41 17.08 -12.82 5.00
C LYS A 41 16.03 -13.67 4.27
N THR A 42 14.93 -13.06 3.87
CA THR A 42 13.80 -13.66 3.13
C THR A 42 13.30 -12.65 2.10
N LEU A 43 12.54 -13.11 1.12
CA LEU A 43 11.91 -12.23 0.13
C LEU A 43 10.93 -11.27 0.80
N SER A 44 10.96 -10.00 0.42
CA SER A 44 10.30 -8.91 1.14
C SER A 44 8.78 -8.87 1.00
N LEU A 45 8.19 -9.50 -0.04
CA LEU A 45 6.73 -9.47 -0.25
C LEU A 45 5.97 -10.06 0.94
N ASP A 46 6.49 -11.16 1.52
CA ASP A 46 5.87 -11.91 2.63
C ASP A 46 6.68 -11.87 3.94
N ALA A 47 7.80 -11.13 3.97
CA ALA A 47 8.76 -11.16 5.07
C ALA A 47 8.20 -10.78 6.44
N ALA A 48 7.18 -9.94 6.47
CA ALA A 48 6.55 -9.46 7.70
C ALA A 48 5.33 -10.27 8.12
N SER A 49 4.80 -11.14 7.25
CA SER A 49 3.61 -11.96 7.53
C SER A 49 3.96 -13.13 8.46
N ILE A 50 2.99 -13.56 9.27
CA ILE A 50 3.19 -14.66 10.24
C ILE A 50 2.13 -15.75 10.08
N SER A 51 2.49 -16.97 10.43
CA SER A 51 1.57 -18.09 10.58
C SER A 51 1.30 -18.33 12.05
N LEU A 52 0.04 -18.34 12.44
CA LEU A 52 -0.38 -18.59 13.81
C LEU A 52 -1.14 -19.92 13.88
N PRO A 53 -0.99 -20.70 14.96
CA PRO A 53 -1.81 -21.89 15.18
C PRO A 53 -3.29 -21.53 15.15
N ASP A 54 -4.09 -22.33 14.46
CA ASP A 54 -5.54 -22.15 14.51
C ASP A 54 -6.09 -22.78 15.79
N ALA A 55 -6.77 -21.97 16.61
CA ALA A 55 -7.36 -22.45 17.85
C ALA A 55 -8.51 -23.47 17.63
N ALA A 56 -9.08 -23.49 16.42
CA ALA A 56 -10.20 -24.39 16.06
C ALA A 56 -9.78 -25.71 15.41
N ALA A 57 -8.55 -25.79 14.86
CA ALA A 57 -8.08 -26.97 14.16
C ALA A 57 -6.60 -27.26 14.50
N LYS A 58 -6.34 -28.40 15.17
CA LYS A 58 -5.01 -28.75 15.74
C LYS A 58 -3.84 -28.75 14.75
N ASP A 59 -4.11 -28.90 13.45
CA ASP A 59 -3.08 -29.00 12.40
C ASP A 59 -3.19 -27.87 11.35
N ALA A 60 -4.06 -26.87 11.55
CA ALA A 60 -4.21 -25.73 10.66
C ALA A 60 -3.49 -24.50 11.22
N SER A 61 -2.87 -23.75 10.33
CA SER A 61 -2.32 -22.43 10.66
C SER A 61 -3.06 -21.36 9.90
N THR A 62 -3.43 -20.28 10.59
CA THR A 62 -4.00 -19.10 9.94
C THR A 62 -2.89 -18.12 9.59
N ARG A 63 -2.84 -17.70 8.32
CA ARG A 63 -1.89 -16.71 7.86
C ARG A 63 -2.39 -15.31 8.16
N VAL A 64 -1.52 -14.48 8.72
CA VAL A 64 -1.75 -13.03 8.96
C VAL A 64 -0.78 -12.24 8.11
N ASP A 65 -1.28 -11.60 7.06
CA ASP A 65 -0.47 -10.79 6.15
C ASP A 65 -0.15 -9.43 6.75
N LEU A 66 1.13 -9.03 6.69
CA LEU A 66 1.61 -7.71 7.07
C LEU A 66 2.37 -7.04 5.91
N PRO A 67 2.00 -5.80 5.57
CA PRO A 67 0.75 -5.12 5.93
C PRO A 67 -0.47 -5.84 5.35
N MET A 68 -1.68 -5.46 5.81
CA MET A 68 -2.93 -6.02 5.30
C MET A 68 -2.98 -5.96 3.76
N ARG A 69 -3.37 -7.06 3.11
CA ARG A 69 -3.40 -7.21 1.64
C ARG A 69 -4.82 -7.22 1.07
N ALA A 70 -5.78 -6.55 1.72
CA ALA A 70 -7.10 -6.36 1.15
C ALA A 70 -7.06 -5.42 -0.06
N PHE A 71 -7.88 -5.70 -1.06
CA PHE A 71 -7.99 -4.91 -2.28
C PHE A 71 -9.43 -4.77 -2.74
N ALA A 72 -9.79 -3.63 -3.31
CA ALA A 72 -11.14 -3.35 -3.79
C ALA A 72 -11.28 -3.67 -5.27
N GLY A 73 -12.39 -4.24 -5.67
CA GLY A 73 -12.73 -4.40 -7.08
C GLY A 73 -12.73 -3.05 -7.83
N GLY A 74 -12.58 -3.10 -9.14
CA GLY A 74 -12.61 -1.92 -10.01
C GLY A 74 -11.34 -1.07 -10.03
N TYR A 75 -10.61 -0.99 -8.91
CA TYR A 75 -9.31 -0.31 -8.88
C TYR A 75 -8.15 -1.26 -9.15
N TYR A 76 -8.16 -2.45 -8.58
CA TYR A 76 -7.08 -3.43 -8.66
C TYR A 76 -7.30 -4.45 -9.79
N ASN A 77 -7.60 -3.97 -11.00
CA ASN A 77 -7.95 -4.84 -12.13
C ASN A 77 -6.76 -5.67 -12.63
N ASN A 78 -5.57 -5.06 -12.71
CA ASN A 78 -4.37 -5.78 -13.14
C ASN A 78 -3.85 -6.73 -12.06
N LEU A 79 -3.98 -6.35 -10.78
CA LEU A 79 -3.66 -7.25 -9.67
C LEU A 79 -4.57 -8.49 -9.66
N LYS A 80 -5.88 -8.31 -9.89
CA LYS A 80 -6.81 -9.43 -10.01
C LYS A 80 -6.47 -10.32 -11.19
N ALA A 81 -6.24 -9.74 -12.37
CA ALA A 81 -5.86 -10.49 -13.56
C ALA A 81 -4.55 -11.27 -13.36
N LEU A 82 -3.57 -10.69 -12.65
CA LEU A 82 -2.36 -11.39 -12.24
C LEU A 82 -2.67 -12.57 -11.31
N TYR A 83 -3.53 -12.39 -10.30
CA TYR A 83 -3.92 -13.46 -9.37
C TYR A 83 -4.65 -14.59 -10.10
N ASP A 84 -5.56 -14.26 -11.00
CA ASP A 84 -6.27 -15.23 -11.85
C ASP A 84 -5.28 -16.02 -12.71
N TYR A 85 -4.33 -15.34 -13.36
CA TYR A 85 -3.26 -15.97 -14.15
C TYR A 85 -2.38 -16.90 -13.30
N LEU A 86 -1.99 -16.48 -12.12
CA LEU A 86 -1.20 -17.27 -11.17
C LEU A 86 -2.05 -18.35 -10.45
N ARG A 87 -3.36 -18.42 -10.69
CA ARG A 87 -4.30 -19.30 -9.98
C ARG A 87 -4.26 -19.12 -8.46
N ILE A 88 -4.12 -17.87 -8.00
CA ILE A 88 -4.20 -17.51 -6.59
C ILE A 88 -5.67 -17.40 -6.20
N SER A 89 -6.06 -18.11 -5.16
CA SER A 89 -7.42 -18.03 -4.61
C SER A 89 -7.59 -16.77 -3.77
N TYR A 90 -8.66 -16.04 -4.02
CA TYR A 90 -9.08 -14.89 -3.20
C TYR A 90 -10.61 -14.91 -3.06
N HIS A 91 -11.09 -14.32 -1.98
CA HIS A 91 -12.53 -14.29 -1.69
C HIS A 91 -13.00 -12.88 -1.32
N SER A 92 -14.29 -12.64 -1.47
CA SER A 92 -14.91 -11.39 -1.03
C SER A 92 -14.92 -11.32 0.50
N GLN A 93 -14.38 -10.24 1.05
CA GLN A 93 -14.31 -10.00 2.48
C GLN A 93 -15.00 -8.66 2.81
N PRO A 94 -16.20 -8.68 3.40
CA PRO A 94 -16.81 -7.47 3.90
C PRO A 94 -16.10 -6.99 5.18
N PHE A 95 -16.12 -5.66 5.39
CA PHE A 95 -15.55 -5.02 6.58
C PHE A 95 -16.58 -4.16 7.29
N LEU A 96 -16.44 -4.09 8.62
CA LEU A 96 -17.06 -3.09 9.47
C LEU A 96 -15.97 -2.11 9.92
N PHE A 97 -16.10 -0.87 9.51
CA PHE A 97 -15.24 0.22 9.96
C PHE A 97 -15.91 0.93 11.12
N GLU A 98 -15.37 0.75 12.30
CA GLU A 98 -15.86 1.37 13.52
C GLU A 98 -15.00 2.58 13.83
N PHE A 99 -15.61 3.75 13.95
CA PHE A 99 -14.92 5.02 14.16
C PHE A 99 -14.96 5.41 15.63
N ALA A 100 -13.79 5.74 16.17
CA ALA A 100 -13.59 6.23 17.53
C ALA A 100 -12.65 7.43 17.56
N VAL A 101 -12.73 8.22 18.63
CA VAL A 101 -11.79 9.31 18.93
C VAL A 101 -11.12 9.02 20.23
N SER A 102 -9.78 9.08 20.23
CA SER A 102 -8.98 9.01 21.43
C SER A 102 -9.08 10.34 22.20
N HIS A 103 -9.41 10.26 23.48
CA HIS A 103 -9.35 11.39 24.39
C HIS A 103 -8.03 11.36 25.14
N ASP A 104 -7.29 12.46 25.14
CA ASP A 104 -5.99 12.59 25.76
C ASP A 104 -5.94 12.14 27.22
N ALA A 105 -4.97 11.28 27.51
CA ALA A 105 -4.57 10.95 28.88
C ALA A 105 -3.92 12.14 29.65
N LYS A 106 -3.66 13.27 28.99
CA LYS A 106 -3.03 14.46 29.56
C LYS A 106 -4.01 15.46 30.18
N SER A 107 -5.31 15.30 29.97
CA SER A 107 -6.30 16.07 30.71
C SER A 107 -6.45 15.48 32.10
N GLU A 108 -5.87 16.12 33.12
CA GLU A 108 -5.83 15.72 34.54
C GLU A 108 -7.22 15.57 35.24
N ALA A 109 -8.30 15.58 34.52
CA ALA A 109 -9.65 15.31 34.99
C ALA A 109 -10.20 14.00 34.44
N ILE A 110 -9.41 12.91 34.51
CA ILE A 110 -9.90 11.59 34.09
C ILE A 110 -10.77 11.04 35.22
N THR A 111 -12.08 11.17 35.08
CA THR A 111 -13.00 10.30 35.78
C THR A 111 -12.69 8.87 35.34
N PRO A 112 -12.32 7.94 36.26
CA PRO A 112 -12.06 6.56 35.89
C PRO A 112 -13.29 5.98 35.15
N GLY A 113 -13.15 5.62 33.88
CA GLY A 113 -14.23 5.09 33.07
C GLY A 113 -14.58 5.84 31.77
N ARG A 114 -13.97 7.00 31.50
CA ARG A 114 -14.17 7.68 30.20
C ARG A 114 -13.18 7.12 29.19
N ARG A 115 -13.57 5.99 28.60
CA ARG A 115 -12.83 5.27 27.55
C ARG A 115 -13.15 5.85 26.18
N ASP A 116 -12.25 5.62 25.20
CA ASP A 116 -12.51 5.89 23.79
C ASP A 116 -13.88 5.33 23.42
N ARG A 117 -14.77 6.18 22.90
CA ARG A 117 -16.11 5.74 22.51
C ARG A 117 -16.21 5.71 21.01
N SER A 118 -16.59 4.55 20.48
CA SER A 118 -17.09 4.45 19.14
C SER A 118 -18.32 5.33 18.96
N TYR A 119 -18.29 6.16 17.92
CA TYR A 119 -19.41 7.05 17.61
C TYR A 119 -20.21 6.60 16.37
N PHE A 120 -19.62 5.78 15.51
CA PHE A 120 -20.32 5.25 14.33
C PHE A 120 -19.64 3.99 13.80
N THR A 121 -20.41 3.11 13.14
CA THR A 121 -19.91 1.96 12.41
C THR A 121 -20.41 2.01 10.96
N HIS A 122 -19.48 1.91 10.01
CA HIS A 122 -19.78 1.84 8.58
C HIS A 122 -19.59 0.41 8.05
N ALA A 123 -20.61 -0.13 7.41
CA ALA A 123 -20.51 -1.41 6.73
C ALA A 123 -20.03 -1.21 5.28
N SER A 124 -18.91 -1.82 4.91
CA SER A 124 -18.38 -1.70 3.56
C SER A 124 -19.39 -2.19 2.52
N ASN A 125 -19.56 -1.40 1.44
CA ASN A 125 -20.50 -1.74 0.35
C ASN A 125 -21.95 -2.04 0.78
N LEU A 126 -22.37 -1.52 1.93
CA LEU A 126 -23.71 -1.71 2.47
C LEU A 126 -24.14 -3.19 2.56
N HIS A 127 -23.19 -4.12 2.80
CA HIS A 127 -23.46 -5.54 2.93
C HIS A 127 -24.45 -5.85 4.08
N GLN A 128 -24.55 -4.93 5.03
CA GLN A 128 -25.53 -4.93 6.11
C GLN A 128 -25.86 -3.51 6.55
N LEU A 129 -26.93 -3.32 7.31
CA LEU A 129 -27.18 -2.06 7.99
C LEU A 129 -26.06 -1.80 9.01
N ALA A 130 -25.61 -0.54 9.10
CA ALA A 130 -24.62 -0.14 10.08
C ALA A 130 -25.11 -0.46 11.50
N PRO A 131 -24.39 -1.26 12.29
CA PRO A 131 -24.78 -1.53 13.68
C PRO A 131 -24.80 -0.21 14.47
N ARG A 132 -25.81 -0.06 15.34
CA ARG A 132 -25.87 1.10 16.24
C ARG A 132 -24.90 0.90 17.39
N SER A 133 -24.00 1.87 17.63
CA SER A 133 -23.11 1.86 18.79
C SER A 133 -23.91 1.91 20.10
N SER A 134 -23.46 1.16 21.13
CA SER A 134 -24.11 1.18 22.43
C SER A 134 -24.04 2.58 23.04
N GLY A 135 -25.11 2.98 23.72
CA GLY A 135 -25.23 4.31 24.32
C GLY A 135 -25.61 5.45 23.34
N VAL A 136 -25.74 5.19 22.04
CA VAL A 136 -26.30 6.15 21.07
C VAL A 136 -27.81 5.95 20.98
N GLY A 137 -28.59 7.00 21.28
CA GLY A 137 -30.06 6.97 21.14
C GLY A 137 -30.48 6.75 19.68
N ILE A 138 -31.62 6.09 19.46
CA ILE A 138 -32.11 5.74 18.10
C ILE A 138 -32.26 6.99 17.22
N VAL A 139 -32.75 8.09 17.77
CA VAL A 139 -32.96 9.34 17.02
C VAL A 139 -31.60 9.91 16.54
N VAL A 140 -30.61 9.94 17.43
CA VAL A 140 -29.26 10.41 17.11
C VAL A 140 -28.63 9.52 16.04
N TYR A 141 -28.76 8.20 16.16
CA TYR A 141 -28.30 7.25 15.17
C TYR A 141 -28.93 7.48 13.80
N LEU A 142 -30.25 7.69 13.73
CA LEU A 142 -30.94 7.97 12.46
C LEU A 142 -30.46 9.30 11.84
N ILE A 143 -30.27 10.34 12.65
CA ILE A 143 -29.71 11.62 12.18
C ILE A 143 -28.31 11.43 11.63
N GLN A 144 -27.44 10.66 12.32
CA GLN A 144 -26.10 10.34 11.84
C GLN A 144 -26.14 9.58 10.51
N CYS A 145 -26.99 8.57 10.39
CA CYS A 145 -27.15 7.81 9.14
C CYS A 145 -27.58 8.71 7.98
N LEU A 146 -28.55 9.60 8.19
CA LEU A 146 -29.01 10.56 7.16
C LEU A 146 -27.91 11.56 6.78
N TYR A 147 -27.22 12.11 7.78
CA TYR A 147 -26.11 13.02 7.57
C TYR A 147 -24.98 12.37 6.73
N LEU A 148 -24.61 11.14 7.09
CA LEU A 148 -23.56 10.41 6.37
C LEU A 148 -24.00 10.01 4.98
N ALA A 149 -25.25 9.54 4.80
CA ALA A 149 -25.79 9.22 3.49
C ALA A 149 -25.74 10.44 2.57
N PHE A 150 -26.15 11.61 3.06
CA PHE A 150 -26.05 12.87 2.31
C PHE A 150 -24.59 13.24 2.00
N SER A 151 -23.70 13.22 3.00
CA SER A 151 -22.31 13.63 2.84
C SER A 151 -21.52 12.71 1.90
N TYR A 152 -21.71 11.38 1.99
CA TYR A 152 -21.12 10.42 1.07
C TYR A 152 -21.67 10.56 -0.36
N THR A 153 -22.97 10.81 -0.50
CA THR A 153 -23.59 11.04 -1.81
C THR A 153 -23.04 12.31 -2.43
N TRP A 154 -22.93 13.39 -1.66
CA TRP A 154 -22.34 14.66 -2.11
C TRP A 154 -20.87 14.45 -2.52
N PHE A 155 -20.06 13.83 -1.68
CA PHE A 155 -18.66 13.55 -2.01
C PHE A 155 -18.54 12.68 -3.26
N THR A 156 -19.38 11.65 -3.39
CA THR A 156 -19.41 10.78 -4.58
C THR A 156 -19.82 11.55 -5.82
N PHE A 157 -20.85 12.41 -5.73
CA PHE A 157 -21.27 13.30 -6.82
C PHE A 157 -20.12 14.21 -7.27
N CYS A 158 -19.45 14.85 -6.32
CA CYS A 158 -18.28 15.68 -6.62
C CYS A 158 -17.18 14.86 -7.31
N CYS A 159 -16.87 13.68 -6.81
CA CYS A 159 -15.86 12.81 -7.44
C CYS A 159 -16.21 12.44 -8.89
N VAL A 160 -17.49 12.24 -9.21
CA VAL A 160 -17.93 11.84 -10.57
C VAL A 160 -17.99 13.04 -11.52
N PHE A 161 -18.60 14.15 -11.09
CA PHE A 161 -18.97 15.26 -11.96
C PHE A 161 -18.02 16.46 -11.89
N ILE A 162 -17.24 16.61 -10.82
CA ILE A 162 -16.31 17.71 -10.62
C ILE A 162 -14.88 17.15 -10.65
N GLY A 163 -14.22 17.25 -11.82
CA GLY A 163 -12.85 16.81 -11.98
C GLY A 163 -11.86 17.59 -11.08
N PRO A 164 -10.75 16.93 -10.65
CA PRO A 164 -9.66 17.64 -9.99
C PRO A 164 -8.96 18.57 -10.98
N ARG A 165 -8.43 19.70 -10.48
CA ARG A 165 -7.59 20.62 -11.26
C ARG A 165 -6.15 20.11 -11.28
N GLN A 166 -5.36 20.63 -12.21
CA GLN A 166 -3.93 20.30 -12.26
C GLN A 166 -3.23 20.73 -10.96
N SER A 167 -2.44 19.83 -10.39
CA SER A 167 -1.69 20.03 -9.13
C SER A 167 -2.55 20.37 -7.92
N GLU A 168 -3.88 20.17 -7.97
CA GLU A 168 -4.79 20.40 -6.85
C GLU A 168 -4.59 19.36 -5.76
N THR A 169 -4.44 19.82 -4.51
CA THR A 169 -4.38 18.91 -3.35
C THR A 169 -5.76 18.42 -2.94
N LEU A 170 -5.84 17.33 -2.18
CA LEU A 170 -7.10 16.85 -1.62
C LEU A 170 -7.79 17.93 -0.79
N GLN A 171 -7.05 18.67 0.05
CA GLN A 171 -7.61 19.77 0.83
C GLN A 171 -8.27 20.83 -0.04
N GLN A 172 -7.54 21.31 -1.05
CA GLN A 172 -8.05 22.33 -1.97
C GLN A 172 -9.32 21.86 -2.71
N TYR A 173 -9.33 20.58 -3.12
CA TYR A 173 -10.50 19.99 -3.76
C TYR A 173 -11.70 19.89 -2.82
N LEU A 174 -11.52 19.44 -1.58
CA LEU A 174 -12.59 19.33 -0.58
C LEU A 174 -13.15 20.70 -0.23
N ASP A 175 -12.29 21.73 -0.07
CA ASP A 175 -12.70 23.11 0.18
C ASP A 175 -13.48 23.67 -1.00
N ARG A 176 -12.98 23.50 -2.23
CA ARG A 176 -13.63 23.98 -3.47
C ARG A 176 -14.98 23.33 -3.74
N THR A 177 -15.14 22.06 -3.36
CA THR A 177 -16.40 21.32 -3.52
C THR A 177 -17.33 21.44 -2.33
N TYR A 178 -17.00 22.27 -1.34
CA TYR A 178 -17.78 22.47 -0.12
C TYR A 178 -18.10 21.16 0.61
N CYS A 179 -17.14 20.23 0.63
CA CYS A 179 -17.30 19.00 1.37
C CYS A 179 -17.42 19.31 2.89
N PRO A 180 -18.45 18.78 3.59
CA PRO A 180 -18.65 19.11 4.99
C PRO A 180 -17.44 18.79 5.86
N ARG A 181 -16.90 19.77 6.61
CA ARG A 181 -15.69 19.59 7.41
C ARG A 181 -15.83 18.48 8.46
N TYR A 182 -16.98 18.38 9.12
CA TYR A 182 -17.24 17.34 10.10
C TYR A 182 -17.16 15.95 9.46
N PHE A 183 -17.77 15.76 8.28
CA PHE A 183 -17.65 14.51 7.52
C PHE A 183 -16.20 14.22 7.12
N THR A 184 -15.49 15.23 6.63
CA THR A 184 -14.08 15.08 6.24
C THR A 184 -13.22 14.63 7.41
N THR A 185 -13.32 15.31 8.56
CA THR A 185 -12.46 15.07 9.72
C THR A 185 -12.74 13.75 10.41
N TYR A 186 -14.03 13.43 10.61
CA TYR A 186 -14.41 12.29 11.46
C TYR A 186 -14.73 11.00 10.70
N TYR A 187 -14.91 11.06 9.37
CA TYR A 187 -15.26 9.86 8.59
C TYR A 187 -14.37 9.63 7.37
N LEU A 188 -14.16 10.67 6.56
CA LEU A 188 -13.42 10.51 5.31
C LEU A 188 -11.92 10.31 5.56
N LEU A 189 -11.28 11.20 6.31
CA LEU A 189 -9.84 11.14 6.57
C LEU A 189 -9.43 9.89 7.38
N PRO A 190 -10.13 9.49 8.46
CA PRO A 190 -9.81 8.24 9.15
C PRO A 190 -9.85 7.02 8.22
N LEU A 191 -10.87 6.92 7.37
CA LEU A 191 -10.99 5.82 6.41
C LEU A 191 -9.88 5.84 5.36
N LEU A 192 -9.59 7.00 4.78
CA LEU A 192 -8.50 7.14 3.79
C LEU A 192 -7.12 6.94 4.42
N SER A 193 -6.92 7.40 5.67
CA SER A 193 -5.70 7.19 6.43
C SER A 193 -5.45 5.71 6.70
N SER A 194 -6.47 4.92 7.00
CA SER A 194 -6.33 3.47 7.17
C SER A 194 -5.86 2.74 5.89
N VAL A 195 -6.22 3.26 4.71
CA VAL A 195 -5.78 2.71 3.41
C VAL A 195 -4.36 3.18 3.06
N SER A 196 -4.08 4.47 3.22
CA SER A 196 -2.80 5.08 2.84
C SER A 196 -1.74 4.99 3.94
N THR A 197 -2.12 4.65 5.18
CA THR A 197 -1.27 4.51 6.36
C THR A 197 -0.39 5.75 6.60
N CYS A 198 -1.00 6.94 6.63
CA CYS A 198 -0.30 8.20 6.85
C CYS A 198 -1.15 9.17 7.70
N PRO A 199 -0.52 10.17 8.35
CA PRO A 199 -1.23 11.22 9.07
C PRO A 199 -2.20 11.99 8.17
N HIS A 200 -3.25 12.57 8.76
CA HIS A 200 -4.28 13.29 8.01
C HIS A 200 -3.73 14.49 7.25
N ASP A 201 -2.78 15.24 7.83
CA ASP A 201 -2.16 16.39 7.16
C ASP A 201 -1.39 15.98 5.91
N SER A 202 -0.67 14.85 5.98
CA SER A 202 0.01 14.30 4.81
C SER A 202 -0.98 13.89 3.73
N LEU A 203 -2.13 13.30 4.12
CA LEU A 203 -3.17 12.89 3.19
C LEU A 203 -3.86 14.09 2.53
N LEU A 204 -4.06 15.18 3.26
CA LEU A 204 -4.65 16.43 2.72
C LEU A 204 -3.78 17.08 1.64
N VAL A 205 -2.48 16.82 1.64
CA VAL A 205 -1.53 17.28 0.61
C VAL A 205 -1.48 16.35 -0.62
N PHE A 206 -2.06 15.14 -0.56
CA PHE A 206 -2.09 14.25 -1.72
C PHE A 206 -2.73 14.93 -2.93
N PRO A 207 -2.29 14.61 -4.17
CA PRO A 207 -3.00 15.04 -5.37
C PRO A 207 -4.46 14.57 -5.33
N ALA A 208 -5.38 15.48 -5.52
CA ALA A 208 -6.80 15.15 -5.53
C ALA A 208 -7.14 14.08 -6.58
N SER A 209 -6.44 14.09 -7.72
CA SER A 209 -6.60 13.11 -8.79
C SER A 209 -6.46 11.67 -8.32
N ASP A 210 -5.53 11.40 -7.40
CA ASP A 210 -5.24 10.06 -6.89
C ASP A 210 -6.42 9.53 -6.06
N ILE A 211 -6.89 10.34 -5.12
CA ILE A 211 -8.00 10.00 -4.22
C ILE A 211 -9.33 9.86 -4.99
N ILE A 212 -9.60 10.82 -5.87
CA ILE A 212 -10.83 10.82 -6.68
C ILE A 212 -10.81 9.65 -7.67
N GLY A 213 -9.67 9.39 -8.31
CA GLY A 213 -9.50 8.24 -9.19
C GLY A 213 -9.72 6.92 -8.46
N TYR A 214 -9.20 6.79 -7.23
CA TYR A 214 -9.45 5.65 -6.35
C TYR A 214 -10.95 5.52 -6.02
N LYS A 215 -11.58 6.59 -5.52
CA LYS A 215 -13.00 6.60 -5.16
C LYS A 215 -13.92 6.23 -6.32
N ARG A 216 -13.67 6.78 -7.51
CA ARG A 216 -14.48 6.46 -8.72
C ARG A 216 -14.44 4.99 -9.06
N ARG A 217 -13.27 4.36 -8.98
CA ARG A 217 -13.07 2.95 -9.37
C ARG A 217 -13.52 1.97 -8.30
N THR A 218 -13.49 2.37 -7.02
CA THR A 218 -13.89 1.48 -5.90
C THR A 218 -15.34 1.67 -5.47
N HIS A 219 -16.08 2.63 -6.05
CA HIS A 219 -17.46 2.91 -5.64
C HIS A 219 -18.36 1.69 -5.89
N GLY A 220 -18.96 1.17 -4.83
CA GLY A 220 -19.83 -0.01 -4.90
C GLY A 220 -19.09 -1.34 -5.18
N ALA A 221 -17.79 -1.33 -5.33
CA ALA A 221 -17.01 -2.54 -5.61
C ALA A 221 -16.75 -3.35 -4.32
N PRO A 222 -16.82 -4.70 -4.36
CA PRO A 222 -16.51 -5.53 -3.21
C PRO A 222 -15.03 -5.47 -2.85
N HIS A 223 -14.73 -5.70 -1.58
CA HIS A 223 -13.37 -5.94 -1.10
C HIS A 223 -13.04 -7.42 -1.16
N TYR A 224 -11.77 -7.72 -1.40
CA TYR A 224 -11.23 -9.07 -1.48
C TYR A 224 -9.99 -9.21 -0.60
N THR A 225 -9.75 -10.44 -0.16
CA THR A 225 -8.50 -10.85 0.48
C THR A 225 -7.99 -12.14 -0.15
N VAL A 226 -6.67 -12.34 -0.17
CA VAL A 226 -6.07 -13.61 -0.61
C VAL A 226 -6.40 -14.69 0.43
N SER A 227 -6.84 -15.87 -0.03
CA SER A 227 -7.36 -16.90 0.88
C SER A 227 -6.28 -17.51 1.77
N ASP A 228 -5.07 -17.75 1.21
CA ASP A 228 -3.98 -18.42 1.92
C ASP A 228 -2.80 -17.47 2.22
N GLY A 229 -3.08 -16.15 2.20
CA GLY A 229 -2.07 -15.11 2.38
C GLY A 229 -1.14 -14.92 1.18
N VAL A 230 -0.29 -13.90 1.25
CA VAL A 230 0.60 -13.52 0.13
C VAL A 230 1.80 -14.43 -0.07
N GLY A 231 2.08 -15.35 0.85
CA GLY A 231 3.16 -16.34 0.72
C GLY A 231 3.02 -17.14 -0.57
N GLY A 232 1.81 -17.66 -0.87
CA GLY A 232 1.54 -18.38 -2.12
C GLY A 232 1.70 -17.54 -3.38
N VAL A 233 1.44 -16.23 -3.31
CA VAL A 233 1.71 -15.29 -4.40
C VAL A 233 3.21 -15.19 -4.64
N GLN A 234 3.98 -14.99 -3.57
CA GLN A 234 5.44 -14.90 -3.62
C GLN A 234 6.08 -16.15 -4.22
N GLU A 235 5.69 -17.32 -3.73
CA GLU A 235 6.21 -18.61 -4.20
C GLU A 235 5.98 -18.81 -5.72
N ARG A 236 4.79 -18.47 -6.21
CA ARG A 236 4.48 -18.62 -7.63
C ARG A 236 5.21 -17.62 -8.52
N LEU A 237 5.40 -16.38 -8.03
CA LEU A 237 6.11 -15.35 -8.78
C LEU A 237 7.62 -15.65 -8.90
N VAL A 238 8.24 -16.24 -7.87
CA VAL A 238 9.70 -16.47 -7.82
C VAL A 238 10.11 -17.84 -8.34
N LYS A 239 9.16 -18.70 -8.66
CA LYS A 239 9.44 -20.09 -9.04
C LYS A 239 10.43 -20.21 -10.21
N GLY A 240 11.58 -20.83 -9.95
CA GLY A 240 12.65 -21.07 -10.94
C GLY A 240 13.57 -19.88 -11.19
N ILE A 241 13.33 -18.72 -10.55
CA ILE A 241 14.14 -17.50 -10.68
C ILE A 241 15.31 -17.56 -9.71
N ASP A 242 16.49 -17.15 -10.17
CA ASP A 242 17.70 -17.01 -9.34
C ASP A 242 17.52 -15.85 -8.34
N VAL A 243 17.78 -16.13 -7.05
CA VAL A 243 17.62 -15.16 -5.96
C VAL A 243 18.87 -15.12 -5.09
N THR A 244 19.38 -13.93 -4.84
CA THR A 244 20.45 -13.68 -3.88
C THR A 244 19.89 -12.91 -2.69
N LEU A 245 19.76 -13.59 -1.56
CA LEU A 245 19.38 -13.00 -0.27
C LEU A 245 20.60 -12.39 0.43
N HIS A 246 20.36 -11.55 1.45
CA HIS A 246 21.40 -10.82 2.17
C HIS A 246 22.31 -9.99 1.25
N ALA A 247 21.80 -9.54 0.12
CA ALA A 247 22.55 -8.79 -0.89
C ALA A 247 22.07 -7.34 -0.90
N THR A 248 22.78 -6.49 -0.17
CA THR A 248 22.50 -5.04 -0.14
C THR A 248 23.22 -4.36 -1.29
N VAL A 249 22.49 -3.95 -2.32
CA VAL A 249 23.04 -3.18 -3.42
C VAL A 249 23.33 -1.76 -2.94
N THR A 250 24.57 -1.30 -3.17
CA THR A 250 25.09 0.00 -2.70
C THR A 250 25.29 1.01 -3.82
N ALA A 251 25.50 0.54 -5.06
CA ALA A 251 25.63 1.41 -6.22
C ALA A 251 25.12 0.73 -7.49
N VAL A 252 24.50 1.54 -8.36
CA VAL A 252 24.07 1.18 -9.72
C VAL A 252 24.59 2.27 -10.65
N GLU A 253 25.45 1.88 -11.58
CA GLU A 253 26.18 2.82 -12.43
C GLU A 253 26.11 2.35 -13.89
N PRO A 254 25.66 3.22 -14.82
CA PRO A 254 25.79 2.93 -16.25
C PRO A 254 27.26 2.65 -16.61
N PHE A 255 27.48 1.63 -17.39
CA PHE A 255 28.84 1.23 -17.77
C PHE A 255 28.84 0.66 -19.20
N GLU A 256 29.54 1.32 -20.12
CA GLU A 256 29.57 0.95 -21.54
C GLU A 256 28.16 0.75 -22.13
N LYS A 257 27.83 -0.49 -22.49
CA LYS A 257 26.52 -0.85 -23.05
C LYS A 257 25.57 -1.50 -22.03
N GLY A 258 25.99 -1.59 -20.76
CA GLY A 258 25.23 -2.23 -19.69
C GLY A 258 25.27 -1.41 -18.39
N VAL A 259 25.13 -2.11 -17.27
CA VAL A 259 25.05 -1.52 -15.93
C VAL A 259 25.95 -2.29 -14.98
N ARG A 260 26.75 -1.58 -14.22
CA ARG A 260 27.56 -2.11 -13.13
C ARG A 260 26.78 -1.98 -11.83
N ILE A 261 26.65 -3.05 -11.07
CA ILE A 261 26.11 -3.03 -9.71
C ILE A 261 27.19 -3.39 -8.71
N SER A 262 27.19 -2.68 -7.57
CA SER A 262 28.02 -3.02 -6.40
C SER A 262 27.09 -3.42 -5.25
N TRP A 263 27.39 -4.51 -4.58
CA TRP A 263 26.59 -5.01 -3.48
C TRP A 263 27.44 -5.67 -2.40
N CYS A 264 26.92 -5.69 -1.15
CA CYS A 264 27.56 -6.32 0.00
C CYS A 264 26.71 -7.50 0.48
N GLY A 265 27.38 -8.57 0.86
CA GLY A 265 26.75 -9.75 1.49
C GLY A 265 26.51 -9.58 2.99
N ALA A 266 26.08 -10.66 3.65
CA ALA A 266 25.75 -10.66 5.09
C ALA A 266 26.92 -10.28 6.03
N SER A 267 28.17 -10.45 5.60
CA SER A 267 29.36 -10.18 6.43
C SER A 267 29.98 -8.80 6.22
N ASP A 268 29.40 -7.94 5.41
CA ASP A 268 29.87 -6.57 5.07
C ASP A 268 31.38 -6.41 4.70
N ALA A 269 32.13 -7.52 4.65
CA ALA A 269 33.58 -7.47 4.54
C ALA A 269 34.11 -7.21 3.13
N GLU A 270 33.34 -7.57 2.10
CA GLU A 270 33.75 -7.38 0.71
C GLU A 270 32.59 -6.88 -0.15
N THR A 271 32.85 -5.80 -0.89
CA THR A 271 31.93 -5.32 -1.92
C THR A 271 32.15 -6.13 -3.19
N THR A 272 31.10 -6.83 -3.62
CA THR A 272 31.10 -7.55 -4.91
C THR A 272 30.62 -6.62 -6.01
N THR A 273 31.30 -6.65 -7.15
CA THR A 273 30.90 -5.89 -8.34
C THR A 273 30.55 -6.84 -9.47
N GLU A 274 29.37 -6.66 -10.05
CA GLU A 274 28.89 -7.47 -11.19
C GLU A 274 28.34 -6.58 -12.30
N TYR A 275 28.31 -7.13 -13.53
CA TYR A 275 27.84 -6.44 -14.73
C TYR A 275 26.60 -7.12 -15.26
N PHE A 276 25.62 -6.32 -15.66
CA PHE A 276 24.33 -6.74 -16.23
C PHE A 276 24.02 -5.93 -17.49
N ASP A 277 23.27 -6.52 -18.41
CA ASP A 277 22.80 -5.79 -19.57
C ASP A 277 21.69 -4.78 -19.19
N LYS A 278 20.89 -5.12 -18.20
CA LYS A 278 19.78 -4.29 -17.68
C LYS A 278 19.65 -4.41 -16.18
N VAL A 279 19.18 -3.33 -15.54
CA VAL A 279 18.85 -3.31 -14.10
C VAL A 279 17.46 -2.76 -13.89
N ILE A 280 16.68 -3.43 -13.03
CA ILE A 280 15.35 -2.98 -12.59
C ILE A 280 15.41 -2.67 -11.10
N LEU A 281 15.19 -1.41 -10.74
CA LEU A 281 15.13 -0.93 -9.36
C LEU A 281 13.69 -1.04 -8.85
N ALA A 282 13.44 -2.02 -8.00
CA ALA A 282 12.13 -2.31 -7.40
C ALA A 282 12.10 -1.92 -5.91
N VAL A 283 12.66 -0.76 -5.57
CA VAL A 283 12.85 -0.27 -4.21
C VAL A 283 12.20 1.10 -4.00
N ALA A 284 12.12 1.56 -2.75
CA ALA A 284 11.56 2.86 -2.42
C ALA A 284 12.44 4.03 -2.95
N PRO A 285 11.85 5.22 -3.18
CA PRO A 285 12.58 6.36 -3.75
C PRO A 285 13.84 6.74 -2.98
N ASP A 286 13.81 6.69 -1.65
CA ASP A 286 14.97 6.99 -0.80
C ASP A 286 16.15 6.03 -1.07
N VAL A 287 15.85 4.77 -1.36
CA VAL A 287 16.87 3.79 -1.75
C VAL A 287 17.37 4.07 -3.17
N VAL A 288 16.46 4.32 -4.13
CA VAL A 288 16.85 4.71 -5.50
C VAL A 288 17.81 5.90 -5.47
N GLY A 289 17.47 6.96 -4.72
CA GLY A 289 18.30 8.15 -4.61
C GLY A 289 19.70 7.90 -3.99
N ARG A 290 19.83 6.86 -3.16
CA ARG A 290 21.14 6.48 -2.59
C ARG A 290 22.03 5.71 -3.56
N ILE A 291 21.43 4.80 -4.35
CA ILE A 291 22.18 3.84 -5.16
C ILE A 291 22.30 4.24 -6.63
N PHE A 292 21.45 5.16 -7.12
CA PHE A 292 21.43 5.62 -8.51
C PHE A 292 21.53 7.15 -8.60
N ARG A 293 22.74 7.65 -8.77
CA ARG A 293 23.07 9.09 -8.73
C ARG A 293 22.25 9.98 -9.68
N PRO A 294 21.92 9.58 -10.91
CA PRO A 294 21.17 10.44 -11.83
C PRO A 294 19.83 10.93 -11.26
N LEU A 295 19.21 10.17 -10.35
CA LEU A 295 17.95 10.51 -9.74
C LEU A 295 18.04 11.00 -8.29
N GLN A 296 19.23 11.05 -7.68
CA GLN A 296 19.43 11.35 -6.26
C GLN A 296 18.65 12.58 -5.78
N HIS A 297 18.81 13.70 -6.47
CA HIS A 297 18.15 14.96 -6.10
C HIS A 297 16.62 14.88 -6.14
N HIS A 298 16.06 14.22 -7.15
CA HIS A 298 14.62 14.15 -7.35
C HIS A 298 13.96 13.13 -6.41
N MET A 299 14.63 12.04 -6.11
CA MET A 299 14.11 11.01 -5.20
C MET A 299 13.98 11.52 -3.77
N GLN A 300 14.85 12.42 -3.30
CA GLN A 300 14.76 13.06 -1.99
C GLN A 300 13.51 13.95 -1.82
N ARG A 301 12.89 14.37 -2.92
CA ARG A 301 11.68 15.20 -2.95
C ARG A 301 10.40 14.37 -2.98
N ILE A 302 10.49 13.03 -3.05
CA ILE A 302 9.35 12.13 -2.92
C ILE A 302 9.19 11.79 -1.44
N PRO A 303 8.10 12.22 -0.80
CA PRO A 303 7.94 12.04 0.64
C PRO A 303 7.74 10.56 0.99
N THR A 304 8.35 10.15 2.10
CA THR A 304 8.21 8.81 2.67
C THR A 304 7.91 8.90 4.16
N ALA A 305 7.24 7.88 4.70
CA ALA A 305 7.03 7.73 6.13
C ALA A 305 7.32 6.29 6.56
N VAL A 306 7.84 6.13 7.78
CA VAL A 306 7.97 4.81 8.39
C VAL A 306 6.66 4.46 9.06
N VAL A 307 6.09 3.33 8.70
CA VAL A 307 4.85 2.79 9.26
C VAL A 307 5.18 1.57 10.08
N GLU A 308 4.61 1.48 11.27
CA GLU A 308 4.68 0.31 12.13
C GLU A 308 3.35 -0.46 12.07
N SER A 309 3.44 -1.80 12.00
CA SER A 309 2.32 -2.70 12.23
C SER A 309 2.71 -3.71 13.30
N VAL A 310 1.79 -3.97 14.21
CA VAL A 310 1.99 -4.84 15.38
C VAL A 310 0.91 -5.90 15.39
N VAL A 311 1.31 -7.18 15.49
CA VAL A 311 0.41 -8.29 15.76
C VAL A 311 0.42 -8.58 17.25
N HIS A 312 -0.76 -8.61 17.88
CA HIS A 312 -0.88 -8.76 19.33
C HIS A 312 -2.22 -9.40 19.74
N THR A 313 -2.31 -9.77 20.99
CA THR A 313 -3.51 -10.29 21.65
C THR A 313 -4.04 -9.33 22.73
N ASP A 314 -3.57 -8.11 22.76
CA ASP A 314 -4.08 -7.08 23.65
C ASP A 314 -5.44 -6.57 23.14
N TRP A 315 -6.51 -7.11 23.74
CA TRP A 315 -7.89 -6.77 23.40
C TRP A 315 -8.33 -5.45 24.07
N ALA A 316 -7.51 -4.88 24.94
CA ALA A 316 -7.85 -3.62 25.61
C ALA A 316 -8.00 -2.47 24.60
N VAL A 317 -7.29 -2.54 23.46
CA VAL A 317 -7.42 -1.55 22.38
C VAL A 317 -8.81 -1.55 21.71
N LEU A 318 -9.60 -2.59 21.90
CA LEU A 318 -10.96 -2.71 21.38
C LEU A 318 -12.03 -2.42 22.46
N HIS A 319 -11.64 -1.93 23.65
CA HIS A 319 -12.58 -1.72 24.76
C HIS A 319 -13.65 -0.66 24.52
N GLY A 320 -13.55 0.12 23.48
CA GLY A 320 -14.63 1.02 23.00
C GLY A 320 -15.57 0.38 21.97
N SER A 321 -15.23 -0.81 21.50
CA SER A 321 -16.03 -1.53 20.50
C SER A 321 -17.16 -2.31 21.14
N ASP A 322 -18.38 -1.96 20.74
CA ASP A 322 -19.62 -2.60 21.24
C ASP A 322 -20.09 -3.75 20.33
N LEU A 323 -19.30 -4.12 19.29
CA LEU A 323 -19.71 -5.06 18.27
C LEU A 323 -19.45 -6.52 18.69
N ASN A 324 -20.51 -7.22 19.04
CA ASN A 324 -20.48 -8.66 19.25
C ASN A 324 -20.24 -9.45 17.95
N LYS A 325 -19.74 -10.70 18.06
CA LYS A 325 -19.55 -11.58 16.89
C LYS A 325 -20.83 -11.72 16.03
N ASN A 326 -22.00 -11.75 16.67
CA ASN A 326 -23.28 -11.92 15.99
C ASN A 326 -23.68 -10.70 15.14
N ASP A 327 -23.21 -9.51 15.49
CA ASP A 327 -23.50 -8.28 14.75
C ASP A 327 -22.67 -8.15 13.47
N ARG A 328 -21.61 -8.95 13.32
CA ARG A 328 -20.64 -8.84 12.23
C ARG A 328 -21.07 -9.55 10.94
N LYS A 329 -21.97 -10.52 11.01
CA LYS A 329 -22.47 -11.28 9.84
C LYS A 329 -21.36 -11.73 8.86
N GLY A 330 -20.23 -12.23 9.40
CA GLY A 330 -19.08 -12.65 8.61
C GLY A 330 -18.14 -11.52 8.17
N ALA A 331 -18.43 -10.27 8.51
CA ALA A 331 -17.52 -9.16 8.27
C ALA A 331 -16.37 -9.12 9.28
N GLN A 332 -15.20 -8.71 8.83
CA GLN A 332 -14.07 -8.42 9.73
C GLN A 332 -14.18 -7.00 10.28
N LEU A 333 -13.85 -6.84 11.57
CA LEU A 333 -13.86 -5.53 12.24
C LEU A 333 -12.52 -4.81 12.05
N ILE A 334 -12.59 -3.57 11.62
CA ILE A 334 -11.48 -2.62 11.63
C ILE A 334 -11.91 -1.43 12.48
N HIS A 335 -11.38 -1.36 13.69
CA HIS A 335 -11.61 -0.25 14.61
C HIS A 335 -10.61 0.87 14.30
N LEU A 336 -11.12 2.06 13.97
CA LEU A 336 -10.36 3.25 13.59
C LEU A 336 -10.38 4.24 14.77
N ASN A 337 -9.30 4.27 15.53
CA ASN A 337 -9.14 5.19 16.63
C ASN A 337 -8.32 6.42 16.17
N THR A 338 -8.90 7.61 16.27
CA THR A 338 -8.28 8.85 15.77
C THR A 338 -7.88 9.74 16.91
N SER A 339 -6.59 10.05 17.03
CA SER A 339 -6.10 11.14 17.88
C SER A 339 -6.26 12.48 17.15
N THR A 340 -6.80 13.47 17.84
CA THR A 340 -6.96 14.85 17.32
C THR A 340 -5.96 15.81 17.95
N VAL A 341 -5.00 15.29 18.74
CA VAL A 341 -3.98 16.09 19.42
C VAL A 341 -2.80 16.30 18.49
N ASP A 342 -2.28 17.51 18.45
CA ASP A 342 -1.20 17.97 17.59
C ASP A 342 -1.49 17.72 16.10
N THR A 343 -0.96 16.63 15.55
CA THR A 343 -1.23 16.17 14.17
C THR A 343 -2.23 15.02 14.20
N PRO A 344 -3.43 15.17 13.60
CA PRO A 344 -4.41 14.10 13.58
C PRO A 344 -3.88 12.83 12.90
N VAL A 345 -3.93 11.71 13.62
CA VAL A 345 -3.48 10.39 13.17
C VAL A 345 -4.54 9.36 13.49
N THR A 346 -4.74 8.40 12.61
CA THR A 346 -5.62 7.25 12.86
C THR A 346 -4.79 5.99 13.00
N GLU A 347 -4.89 5.31 14.15
CA GLU A 347 -4.46 3.92 14.27
C GLU A 347 -5.63 3.00 13.88
N SER A 348 -5.32 1.90 13.21
CA SER A 348 -6.32 0.92 12.84
C SER A 348 -6.06 -0.40 13.53
N HIS A 349 -7.07 -0.93 14.23
CA HIS A 349 -7.04 -2.22 14.89
C HIS A 349 -7.90 -3.21 14.10
N HIS A 350 -7.25 -4.06 13.33
CA HIS A 350 -7.91 -5.06 12.50
C HIS A 350 -8.01 -6.39 13.26
N LEU A 351 -9.21 -6.76 13.66
CA LEU A 351 -9.46 -8.02 14.31
C LEU A 351 -9.52 -9.17 13.30
N GLN A 352 -8.56 -10.07 13.39
CA GLN A 352 -8.43 -11.23 12.53
C GLN A 352 -9.38 -12.38 12.93
N PRO A 353 -9.78 -13.26 12.01
CA PRO A 353 -10.61 -14.45 12.32
C PRO A 353 -10.01 -15.35 13.40
N CYS A 354 -8.68 -15.48 13.43
CA CYS A 354 -7.95 -16.26 14.44
C CYS A 354 -7.88 -15.60 15.83
N GLY A 355 -8.49 -14.43 16.01
CA GLY A 355 -8.59 -13.77 17.31
C GLY A 355 -7.43 -12.83 17.67
N VAL A 356 -6.42 -12.68 16.83
CA VAL A 356 -5.37 -11.67 17.02
C VAL A 356 -5.82 -10.31 16.43
N VAL A 357 -5.22 -9.26 16.93
CA VAL A 357 -5.41 -7.89 16.42
C VAL A 357 -4.14 -7.46 15.69
N VAL A 358 -4.32 -6.89 14.51
CA VAL A 358 -3.24 -6.20 13.78
C VAL A 358 -3.45 -4.69 13.93
N THR A 359 -2.59 -4.04 14.68
CA THR A 359 -2.60 -2.58 14.84
C THR A 359 -1.62 -1.95 13.87
N THR A 360 -2.09 -1.03 13.05
CA THR A 360 -1.26 -0.25 12.12
C THR A 360 -1.26 1.22 12.54
N CYS A 361 -0.09 1.88 12.46
CA CYS A 361 0.18 3.23 12.95
C CYS A 361 -0.15 3.37 14.45
N PRO A 362 0.35 2.49 15.34
CA PRO A 362 0.02 2.54 16.76
C PRO A 362 0.46 3.84 17.40
N PHE A 363 -0.43 4.48 18.13
CA PHE A 363 -0.10 5.54 19.10
C PHE A 363 -0.58 5.18 20.51
N THR A 364 -1.56 4.30 20.63
CA THR A 364 -1.96 3.72 21.92
C THR A 364 -0.89 2.73 22.39
N PRO A 365 -0.41 2.85 23.66
CA PRO A 365 0.53 1.89 24.21
C PRO A 365 -0.04 0.47 24.23
N LEU A 366 0.75 -0.49 23.74
CA LEU A 366 0.42 -1.91 23.76
C LEU A 366 1.23 -2.62 24.83
N GLU A 367 0.59 -3.48 25.60
CA GLU A 367 1.29 -4.29 26.60
C GLU A 367 2.26 -5.27 25.92
N GLN A 368 3.56 -5.16 26.23
CA GLN A 368 4.61 -5.93 25.55
C GLN A 368 4.42 -7.44 25.63
N GLN A 369 3.83 -7.94 26.72
CA GLN A 369 3.54 -9.37 26.92
C GLN A 369 2.53 -9.92 25.92
N HIS A 370 1.68 -9.08 25.34
CA HIS A 370 0.67 -9.45 24.33
C HIS A 370 1.16 -9.28 22.91
N VAL A 371 2.35 -8.69 22.70
CA VAL A 371 2.91 -8.46 21.36
C VAL A 371 3.56 -9.73 20.81
N THR A 372 3.07 -10.20 19.68
CA THR A 372 3.64 -11.34 18.95
C THR A 372 4.72 -10.89 17.98
N GLN A 373 4.49 -9.83 17.23
CA GLN A 373 5.43 -9.32 16.22
C GLN A 373 5.25 -7.83 15.98
N ARG A 374 6.38 -7.14 15.75
CA ARG A 374 6.42 -5.76 15.24
C ARG A 374 7.13 -5.72 13.91
N SER A 375 6.59 -5.01 12.96
CA SER A 375 7.17 -4.83 11.64
C SER A 375 7.11 -3.37 11.23
N LYS A 376 8.21 -2.87 10.65
CA LYS A 376 8.31 -1.51 10.12
C LYS A 376 8.56 -1.56 8.63
N PHE A 377 7.91 -0.68 7.88
CA PHE A 377 8.09 -0.56 6.45
C PHE A 377 7.99 0.89 6.00
N THR A 378 8.73 1.23 4.96
CA THR A 378 8.69 2.55 4.35
C THR A 378 7.45 2.67 3.47
N ARG A 379 6.60 3.63 3.78
CA ARG A 379 5.47 4.02 2.96
C ARG A 379 5.86 5.22 2.09
N VAL A 380 5.74 5.08 0.79
CA VAL A 380 5.90 6.20 -0.11
C VAL A 380 4.59 7.00 -0.12
N LEU A 381 4.68 8.28 0.19
CA LEU A 381 3.58 9.21 0.16
C LEU A 381 3.55 9.94 -1.19
N ARG A 382 2.51 10.74 -1.40
CA ARG A 382 2.32 11.48 -2.64
C ARG A 382 2.10 12.95 -2.33
N SER A 383 2.69 13.82 -3.17
CA SER A 383 2.41 15.25 -3.22
C SER A 383 2.27 15.67 -4.69
N PRO A 384 1.70 16.85 -5.01
CA PRO A 384 1.69 17.35 -6.39
C PRO A 384 3.08 17.43 -7.00
N GLU A 385 4.09 17.75 -6.18
CA GLU A 385 5.48 17.80 -6.61
C GLU A 385 6.01 16.40 -6.96
N SER A 386 5.84 15.42 -6.07
CA SER A 386 6.26 14.05 -6.34
C SER A 386 5.52 13.43 -7.53
N GLN A 387 4.25 13.79 -7.74
CA GLN A 387 3.49 13.39 -8.92
C GLN A 387 4.10 13.95 -10.21
N ARG A 388 4.53 15.23 -10.22
CA ARG A 388 5.23 15.81 -11.37
C ARG A 388 6.54 15.10 -11.67
N ILE A 389 7.35 14.78 -10.64
CA ILE A 389 8.60 14.03 -10.80
C ILE A 389 8.32 12.65 -11.42
N VAL A 390 7.38 11.90 -10.89
CA VAL A 390 6.99 10.59 -11.41
C VAL A 390 6.49 10.69 -12.84
N ASN A 391 5.60 11.65 -13.15
CA ASN A 391 5.10 11.84 -14.50
C ASN A 391 6.19 12.19 -15.50
N ALA A 392 7.20 12.97 -15.08
CA ALA A 392 8.35 13.26 -15.92
C ALA A 392 9.19 12.00 -16.22
N ILE A 393 9.47 11.17 -15.21
CA ILE A 393 10.24 9.93 -15.37
C ILE A 393 9.55 8.94 -16.31
N PHE A 394 8.23 8.82 -16.21
CA PHE A 394 7.44 7.80 -16.93
C PHE A 394 6.71 8.33 -18.16
N ASP A 395 6.98 9.55 -18.57
CA ASP A 395 6.38 10.22 -19.75
C ASP A 395 4.83 10.14 -19.78
N ASN A 396 4.21 10.34 -18.62
CA ASN A 396 2.75 10.27 -18.46
C ASN A 396 2.04 11.52 -19.03
N GLY A 397 2.32 11.88 -20.29
CA GLY A 397 1.58 12.91 -21.05
C GLY A 397 1.79 14.35 -20.60
N SER A 398 2.83 14.65 -19.84
CA SER A 398 3.17 16.01 -19.42
C SER A 398 4.23 16.59 -20.36
N ASN A 399 3.89 17.65 -21.09
CA ASN A 399 4.87 18.45 -21.84
C ASN A 399 5.69 19.27 -20.84
N PHE A 400 6.77 18.68 -20.31
CA PHE A 400 7.74 19.41 -19.51
C PHE A 400 8.71 20.14 -20.45
N SER A 401 8.97 21.44 -20.17
CA SER A 401 10.05 22.15 -20.86
C SER A 401 11.39 21.51 -20.51
N ALA A 402 12.27 21.37 -21.49
CA ALA A 402 13.63 20.87 -21.27
C ALA A 402 14.44 21.70 -20.24
N ASP A 403 14.04 22.94 -20.01
CA ASP A 403 14.67 23.86 -19.06
C ASP A 403 14.09 23.77 -17.64
N ASP A 404 13.05 22.96 -17.40
CA ASP A 404 12.44 22.82 -16.06
C ASP A 404 13.32 21.93 -15.13
N LYS A 405 14.27 22.57 -14.45
CA LYS A 405 15.13 21.91 -13.44
C LYS A 405 14.38 21.28 -12.25
N SER A 406 13.08 21.55 -12.14
CA SER A 406 12.26 20.98 -11.06
C SER A 406 11.89 19.52 -11.27
N VAL A 407 12.05 19.00 -12.48
CA VAL A 407 11.79 17.60 -12.86
C VAL A 407 13.03 16.96 -13.46
N PRO A 408 13.21 15.63 -13.36
CA PRO A 408 14.36 14.94 -13.93
C PRO A 408 14.28 14.94 -15.46
N CYS A 409 15.44 15.10 -16.10
CA CYS A 409 15.59 14.85 -17.54
C CYS A 409 15.61 13.35 -17.86
N TRP A 410 16.08 12.52 -16.91
CA TRP A 410 16.17 11.07 -17.07
C TRP A 410 14.80 10.42 -17.21
N ARG A 411 14.69 9.50 -18.15
CA ARG A 411 13.47 8.73 -18.45
C ARG A 411 13.64 7.26 -18.10
N ASN A 412 12.55 6.62 -17.72
CA ASN A 412 12.55 5.21 -17.34
C ASN A 412 13.05 4.33 -18.50
N GLY A 413 14.15 3.63 -18.30
CA GLY A 413 14.83 2.80 -19.30
C GLY A 413 16.07 3.42 -19.93
N GLU A 414 16.34 4.70 -19.72
CA GLU A 414 17.62 5.28 -20.07
C GLU A 414 18.75 4.58 -19.32
N ASP A 415 19.93 4.54 -19.92
CA ASP A 415 21.11 3.87 -19.37
C ASP A 415 20.89 2.39 -19.02
N ASN A 416 19.92 1.72 -19.61
CA ASN A 416 19.50 0.35 -19.28
C ASN A 416 19.06 0.16 -17.82
N VAL A 417 18.63 1.23 -17.16
CA VAL A 417 18.08 1.21 -15.79
C VAL A 417 16.57 1.48 -15.82
N TRP A 418 15.82 0.67 -15.09
CA TRP A 418 14.36 0.74 -15.04
C TRP A 418 13.89 0.89 -13.60
N LEU A 419 12.81 1.62 -13.37
CA LEU A 419 12.14 1.75 -12.07
C LEU A 419 10.80 1.04 -12.13
N VAL A 420 10.49 0.29 -11.06
CA VAL A 420 9.17 -0.29 -10.82
C VAL A 420 8.79 -0.14 -9.35
N GLY A 421 7.50 -0.04 -9.06
CA GLY A 421 6.99 0.09 -7.69
C GLY A 421 5.58 0.64 -7.65
N GLY A 422 4.93 0.53 -6.50
CA GLY A 422 3.62 1.12 -6.29
C GLY A 422 3.58 2.64 -6.47
N TRP A 423 4.72 3.30 -6.41
CA TRP A 423 4.88 4.73 -6.61
C TRP A 423 5.24 5.13 -8.06
N CYS A 424 5.58 4.16 -8.90
CA CYS A 424 6.05 4.36 -10.29
C CYS A 424 4.87 4.47 -11.29
N TRP A 425 3.81 5.14 -10.93
CA TRP A 425 2.66 5.37 -11.79
C TRP A 425 1.85 6.61 -11.34
N ASP A 426 0.82 6.95 -12.07
CA ASP A 426 -0.01 8.15 -11.93
C ASP A 426 -1.26 7.97 -11.08
N GLY A 427 -1.28 7.02 -10.15
CA GLY A 427 -2.37 6.78 -9.21
C GLY A 427 -1.89 6.64 -7.76
N MET A 428 -2.79 6.30 -6.84
CA MET A 428 -2.42 6.05 -5.45
C MET A 428 -1.32 4.99 -5.33
N VAL A 429 -0.40 5.18 -4.37
CA VAL A 429 0.72 4.27 -4.11
C VAL A 429 0.21 2.99 -3.44
N LEU A 430 -0.34 2.09 -4.24
CA LEU A 430 -0.96 0.83 -3.83
C LEU A 430 -0.46 -0.34 -4.70
N LEU A 431 -0.88 -1.57 -4.40
CA LEU A 431 -0.43 -2.78 -5.10
C LEU A 431 -0.70 -2.78 -6.60
N GLU A 432 -1.77 -2.12 -7.06
CA GLU A 432 -2.07 -1.98 -8.49
C GLU A 432 -0.93 -1.29 -9.24
N GLY A 433 -0.33 -0.24 -8.65
CA GLY A 433 0.82 0.44 -9.23
C GLY A 433 2.06 -0.46 -9.37
N CYS A 434 2.23 -1.43 -8.47
CA CYS A 434 3.30 -2.41 -8.57
C CYS A 434 3.15 -3.26 -9.85
N VAL A 435 1.94 -3.71 -10.13
CA VAL A 435 1.65 -4.54 -11.32
C VAL A 435 1.74 -3.70 -12.59
N ILE A 436 1.12 -2.52 -12.60
CA ILE A 436 1.14 -1.61 -13.77
C ILE A 436 2.57 -1.22 -14.14
N SER A 437 3.40 -0.83 -13.17
CA SER A 437 4.79 -0.43 -13.45
C SER A 437 5.62 -1.60 -14.02
N ALA A 438 5.44 -2.81 -13.49
CA ALA A 438 6.09 -4.01 -14.02
C ALA A 438 5.62 -4.33 -15.47
N MET A 439 4.32 -4.19 -15.75
CA MET A 439 3.78 -4.37 -17.10
C MET A 439 4.34 -3.34 -18.08
N ARG A 440 4.50 -2.07 -17.68
CA ARG A 440 5.10 -1.02 -18.51
C ARG A 440 6.55 -1.35 -18.88
N VAL A 441 7.33 -1.87 -17.94
CA VAL A 441 8.70 -2.34 -18.23
C VAL A 441 8.69 -3.54 -19.17
N ALA A 442 7.79 -4.51 -18.97
CA ALA A 442 7.64 -5.63 -19.89
C ALA A 442 7.30 -5.17 -21.32
N ASP A 443 6.36 -4.20 -21.46
CA ASP A 443 6.02 -3.63 -22.77
C ASP A 443 7.22 -2.96 -23.44
N ALA A 444 7.97 -2.14 -22.70
CA ALA A 444 9.15 -1.46 -23.20
C ALA A 444 10.26 -2.44 -23.63
N LEU A 445 10.33 -3.60 -22.98
CA LEU A 445 11.25 -4.70 -23.33
C LEU A 445 10.63 -5.70 -24.33
N HIS A 446 9.46 -5.38 -24.89
CA HIS A 446 8.73 -6.23 -25.83
C HIS A 446 8.45 -7.65 -25.31
N VAL A 447 8.18 -7.76 -24.00
CA VAL A 447 7.73 -8.99 -23.33
C VAL A 447 6.22 -9.00 -23.25
N LYS A 448 5.61 -10.09 -23.69
CA LYS A 448 4.15 -10.25 -23.63
C LYS A 448 3.68 -10.39 -22.18
N VAL A 449 2.70 -9.59 -21.78
CA VAL A 449 2.01 -9.73 -20.49
C VAL A 449 0.88 -10.75 -20.64
N PRO A 450 0.98 -11.93 -19.99
CA PRO A 450 0.07 -13.05 -20.30
C PRO A 450 -1.36 -12.85 -19.81
N TRP A 451 -1.59 -11.99 -18.82
CA TRP A 451 -2.92 -11.70 -18.26
C TRP A 451 -3.58 -10.45 -18.85
N ARG A 452 -2.95 -9.77 -19.79
CA ARG A 452 -3.59 -8.68 -20.54
C ARG A 452 -4.48 -9.29 -21.61
N HIS A 453 -5.81 -9.14 -21.45
CA HIS A 453 -6.75 -9.52 -22.51
C HIS A 453 -6.49 -8.65 -23.75
N GLN A 454 -6.42 -9.32 -24.90
CA GLN A 454 -6.32 -8.67 -26.21
C GLN A 454 -7.63 -8.00 -26.59
#